data_04791ac5e28acc8bce4997802f62ccb6
#
_entry.id   04791ac5e28acc8bce4997802f62ccb6
#
_cell.length_a   1.000
_cell.length_b   1.000
_cell.length_c   1.000
_cell.angle_alpha   90.00
_cell.angle_beta   90.00
_cell.angle_gamma   90.00
#
_symmetry.space_group_name_H-M   'P 1'
#
loop_
_entity.id
_entity.type
_entity.pdbx_description
1 polymer ?
#
loop_
_entity_poly.entity_id
_entity_poly.type
_entity_poly.pdbx_seq_one_letter_code
_entity_poly.pdbx_strand_id
1 'polypeptide(L)'
;MIVYNNVFSNRYIILAQLYFYYSSMNAGKSTSLLQSAYNYKEQGMNPVILSAAIDDRYGVGKVTSRIGLEAVAHLFNKDGNIFSFISEQNINQPIDCVLIDESQFLSKEQVKQLCQVVDKLDIPVLCYGIRTDFMGELFPGSQHLLAWADNINELKTVCHCGRKATMVVRLDTDGTIVSDGDQVVIGGNDQYQSMCRRHFAEHIWPQ
;
A
#
# COMPACT_ATOMS: atom_id res chain seq x y z
N MET A 1 -49.52 -5.32 24.20
CA MET A 1 -49.04 -4.16 23.43
C MET A 1 -47.65 -3.81 23.99
N ILE A 2 -46.61 -4.37 23.41
CA ILE A 2 -45.20 -4.18 23.87
C ILE A 2 -44.65 -3.04 23.05
N VAL A 3 -44.40 -1.91 23.72
CA VAL A 3 -43.76 -0.74 23.10
C VAL A 3 -42.25 -0.94 23.18
N TYR A 4 -41.62 -1.25 22.06
CA TYR A 4 -40.14 -1.17 21.92
C TYR A 4 -39.77 0.30 21.72
N ASN A 5 -39.32 0.96 22.78
CA ASN A 5 -38.60 2.22 22.66
C ASN A 5 -37.20 1.98 22.18
N ASN A 6 -36.98 1.95 20.85
CA ASN A 6 -35.66 2.08 20.25
C ASN A 6 -35.27 3.56 20.25
N VAL A 7 -34.58 3.99 21.30
CA VAL A 7 -33.83 5.25 21.29
C VAL A 7 -32.54 4.99 20.51
N PHE A 8 -32.60 5.08 19.18
CA PHE A 8 -31.42 5.26 18.36
C PHE A 8 -30.90 6.67 18.59
N SER A 9 -29.93 6.81 19.51
CA SER A 9 -29.09 8.00 19.50
C SER A 9 -28.34 7.98 18.17
N ASN A 10 -28.59 8.94 17.30
CA ASN A 10 -27.90 9.20 16.04
C ASN A 10 -26.45 9.64 16.35
N ARG A 11 -25.64 8.77 16.93
CA ARG A 11 -24.20 8.87 16.84
C ARG A 11 -23.83 8.25 15.49
N TYR A 12 -23.47 9.05 14.52
CA TYR A 12 -22.68 8.57 13.38
C TYR A 12 -21.39 8.02 13.97
N ILE A 13 -21.38 6.71 14.22
CA ILE A 13 -20.15 6.01 14.56
C ILE A 13 -19.36 6.01 13.25
N ILE A 14 -18.37 6.89 13.14
CA ILE A 14 -17.41 6.83 12.05
C ILE A 14 -16.52 5.63 12.41
N LEU A 15 -16.82 4.49 11.81
CA LEU A 15 -16.00 3.28 11.95
C LEU A 15 -14.69 3.48 11.20
N ALA A 16 -13.62 2.89 11.71
CA ALA A 16 -12.35 2.80 11.00
C ALA A 16 -12.56 2.14 9.63
N GLN A 17 -11.70 2.44 8.68
CA GLN A 17 -11.81 1.95 7.30
C GLN A 17 -10.46 1.46 6.79
N LEU A 18 -10.50 0.52 5.84
CA LEU A 18 -9.35 0.05 5.07
C LEU A 18 -9.24 0.88 3.79
N TYR A 19 -8.10 1.56 3.64
CA TYR A 19 -7.79 2.37 2.47
C TYR A 19 -6.71 1.71 1.63
N PHE A 20 -6.89 1.71 0.31
CA PHE A 20 -5.87 1.30 -0.64
C PHE A 20 -5.47 2.46 -1.55
N TYR A 21 -4.29 2.99 -1.35
CA TYR A 21 -3.64 3.99 -2.20
C TYR A 21 -2.71 3.28 -3.17
N TYR A 22 -3.12 3.17 -4.43
CA TYR A 22 -2.32 2.50 -5.44
C TYR A 22 -1.84 3.46 -6.53
N SER A 23 -0.78 3.06 -7.21
CA SER A 23 -0.28 3.75 -8.40
C SER A 23 0.62 2.82 -9.22
N SER A 24 1.16 3.33 -10.32
CA SER A 24 2.39 2.80 -10.89
C SER A 24 3.60 3.21 -10.02
N MET A 25 4.80 2.84 -10.41
CA MET A 25 6.02 3.29 -9.71
C MET A 25 6.18 4.81 -9.85
N ASN A 26 6.94 5.41 -8.94
CA ASN A 26 7.34 6.83 -8.98
C ASN A 26 6.21 7.86 -8.86
N ALA A 27 5.08 7.48 -8.24
CA ALA A 27 3.92 8.36 -8.03
C ALA A 27 3.86 9.00 -6.63
N GLY A 28 4.93 8.89 -5.83
CA GLY A 28 4.99 9.50 -4.51
C GLY A 28 4.25 8.75 -3.41
N LYS A 29 4.06 7.40 -3.52
CA LYS A 29 3.39 6.59 -2.50
C LYS A 29 4.02 6.73 -1.12
N SER A 30 5.32 6.45 -0.99
CA SER A 30 6.02 6.57 0.29
C SER A 30 6.04 8.02 0.82
N THR A 31 6.05 9.04 -0.06
CA THR A 31 5.89 10.45 0.35
C THR A 31 4.51 10.69 0.97
N SER A 32 3.44 10.19 0.32
CA SER A 32 2.07 10.33 0.82
C SER A 32 1.86 9.57 2.14
N LEU A 33 2.44 8.37 2.27
CA LEU A 33 2.45 7.59 3.50
C LEU A 33 3.11 8.38 4.65
N LEU A 34 4.33 8.88 4.40
CA LEU A 34 5.10 9.62 5.40
C LEU A 34 4.43 10.93 5.80
N GLN A 35 3.79 11.62 4.84
CA GLN A 35 2.98 12.80 5.14
C GLN A 35 1.77 12.45 6.02
N SER A 36 1.08 11.34 5.74
CA SER A 36 -0.03 10.87 6.57
C SER A 36 0.45 10.54 7.98
N ALA A 37 1.56 9.79 8.12
CA ALA A 37 2.14 9.47 9.42
C ALA A 37 2.55 10.72 10.21
N TYR A 38 3.12 11.71 9.53
CA TYR A 38 3.49 12.99 10.12
C TYR A 38 2.26 13.74 10.65
N ASN A 39 1.18 13.81 9.86
CA ASN A 39 -0.05 14.48 10.25
C ASN A 39 -0.66 13.88 11.54
N TYR A 40 -0.67 12.54 11.67
CA TYR A 40 -1.10 11.90 12.92
C TYR A 40 -0.21 12.31 14.10
N LYS A 41 1.12 12.27 13.92
CA LYS A 41 2.07 12.66 14.98
C LYS A 41 1.94 14.11 15.41
N GLU A 42 1.68 15.05 14.49
CA GLU A 42 1.46 16.47 14.82
C GLU A 42 0.23 16.67 15.71
N GLN A 43 -0.75 15.79 15.61
CA GLN A 43 -1.94 15.80 16.47
C GLN A 43 -1.75 15.01 17.79
N GLY A 44 -0.53 14.58 18.08
CA GLY A 44 -0.22 13.78 19.29
C GLY A 44 -0.71 12.32 19.21
N MET A 45 -1.07 11.85 18.02
CA MET A 45 -1.53 10.49 17.76
C MET A 45 -0.35 9.54 17.47
N ASN A 46 -0.58 8.25 17.63
CA ASN A 46 0.42 7.18 17.45
C ASN A 46 0.20 6.38 16.16
N PRO A 47 0.76 6.77 15.01
CA PRO A 47 0.74 5.96 13.81
C PRO A 47 1.83 4.88 13.85
N VAL A 48 1.48 3.65 13.46
CA VAL A 48 2.42 2.54 13.28
C VAL A 48 2.62 2.29 11.79
N ILE A 49 3.88 2.25 11.36
CA ILE A 49 4.26 2.00 9.96
C ILE A 49 4.83 0.59 9.86
N LEU A 50 4.33 -0.19 8.88
CA LEU A 50 4.89 -1.47 8.46
C LEU A 50 5.38 -1.38 7.02
N SER A 51 6.49 -2.08 6.72
CA SER A 51 7.02 -2.22 5.37
C SER A 51 7.37 -3.67 5.07
N ALA A 52 7.34 -4.07 3.80
CA ALA A 52 7.69 -5.43 3.41
C ALA A 52 9.18 -5.70 3.62
N ALA A 53 9.51 -6.77 4.32
CA ALA A 53 10.91 -7.15 4.61
C ALA A 53 11.73 -7.48 3.35
N ILE A 54 11.05 -7.78 2.23
CA ILE A 54 11.70 -8.03 0.93
C ILE A 54 12.28 -6.75 0.32
N ASP A 55 11.83 -5.57 0.73
CA ASP A 55 12.34 -4.30 0.24
C ASP A 55 13.37 -3.71 1.23
N ASP A 56 14.63 -3.96 0.99
CA ASP A 56 15.77 -3.49 1.77
C ASP A 56 16.53 -2.31 1.11
N ARG A 57 16.03 -1.78 0.00
CA ARG A 57 16.69 -0.74 -0.83
C ARG A 57 17.13 0.50 -0.07
N TYR A 58 16.45 0.85 1.00
CA TYR A 58 16.72 2.05 1.80
C TYR A 58 17.15 1.75 3.25
N GLY A 59 17.51 0.49 3.52
CA GLY A 59 17.91 0.02 4.84
C GLY A 59 16.77 -0.66 5.62
N VAL A 60 17.15 -1.60 6.45
CA VAL A 60 16.23 -2.44 7.22
C VAL A 60 15.46 -1.58 8.25
N GLY A 61 14.13 -1.71 8.25
CA GLY A 61 13.28 -1.04 9.25
C GLY A 61 13.06 0.46 9.04
N LYS A 62 13.18 0.94 7.79
CA LYS A 62 12.88 2.32 7.43
C LYS A 62 12.03 2.39 6.16
N VAL A 63 11.14 3.37 6.11
CA VAL A 63 10.50 3.84 4.88
C VAL A 63 11.12 5.17 4.51
N THR A 64 11.60 5.28 3.28
CA THR A 64 12.25 6.49 2.77
C THR A 64 11.57 6.95 1.48
N SER A 65 11.25 8.23 1.39
CA SER A 65 10.76 8.84 0.16
C SER A 65 11.92 9.39 -0.68
N ARG A 66 11.73 9.52 -1.99
CA ARG A 66 12.73 10.11 -2.89
C ARG A 66 13.05 11.58 -2.62
N ILE A 67 12.17 12.28 -1.93
CA ILE A 67 12.39 13.68 -1.54
C ILE A 67 13.07 13.80 -0.17
N GLY A 68 13.62 12.69 0.37
CA GLY A 68 14.41 12.69 1.59
C GLY A 68 13.63 12.59 2.90
N LEU A 69 12.29 12.35 2.85
CA LEU A 69 11.53 12.05 4.08
C LEU A 69 11.80 10.60 4.49
N GLU A 70 11.94 10.36 5.79
CA GLU A 70 12.11 9.01 6.33
C GLU A 70 11.36 8.81 7.65
N ALA A 71 10.98 7.57 7.93
CA ALA A 71 10.45 7.15 9.21
C ALA A 71 10.85 5.70 9.53
N VAL A 72 10.90 5.38 10.83
CA VAL A 72 11.09 4.02 11.30
C VAL A 72 9.83 3.20 10.96
N ALA A 73 10.02 1.98 10.48
CA ALA A 73 8.96 1.05 10.15
C ALA A 73 9.26 -0.33 10.75
N HIS A 74 8.21 -1.05 11.14
CA HIS A 74 8.30 -2.46 11.46
C HIS A 74 8.25 -3.27 10.18
N LEU A 75 8.99 -4.38 10.13
CA LEU A 75 9.01 -5.23 8.94
C LEU A 75 7.98 -6.34 9.04
N PHE A 76 7.26 -6.58 7.95
CA PHE A 76 6.46 -7.78 7.80
C PHE A 76 7.07 -8.72 6.74
N ASN A 77 6.98 -10.00 6.98
CA ASN A 77 7.32 -11.06 6.04
C ASN A 77 6.06 -11.86 5.67
N LYS A 78 6.16 -12.75 4.68
CA LYS A 78 5.04 -13.52 4.15
C LYS A 78 4.27 -14.34 5.20
N ASP A 79 4.95 -14.80 6.24
CA ASP A 79 4.41 -15.71 7.27
C ASP A 79 4.00 -14.96 8.55
N GLY A 80 4.28 -13.65 8.62
CA GLY A 80 4.00 -12.82 9.78
C GLY A 80 2.50 -12.62 10.00
N ASN A 81 2.06 -12.73 11.26
CA ASN A 81 0.68 -12.41 11.67
C ASN A 81 0.58 -10.93 12.04
N ILE A 82 0.10 -10.12 11.09
CA ILE A 82 -0.02 -8.66 11.27
C ILE A 82 -1.07 -8.32 12.34
N PHE A 83 -2.19 -9.04 12.39
CA PHE A 83 -3.23 -8.77 13.39
C PHE A 83 -2.72 -8.99 14.83
N SER A 84 -2.01 -10.09 15.08
CA SER A 84 -1.42 -10.35 16.41
C SER A 84 -0.40 -9.27 16.77
N PHE A 85 0.49 -8.92 15.83
CA PHE A 85 1.49 -7.87 16.03
C PHE A 85 0.84 -6.53 16.41
N ILE A 86 -0.16 -6.07 15.65
CA ILE A 86 -0.86 -4.81 15.93
C ILE A 86 -1.62 -4.89 17.27
N SER A 87 -2.27 -6.01 17.56
CA SER A 87 -2.98 -6.20 18.83
C SER A 87 -2.06 -6.08 20.03
N GLU A 88 -0.89 -6.72 19.99
CA GLU A 88 0.12 -6.65 21.06
C GLU A 88 0.68 -5.23 21.23
N GLN A 89 1.00 -4.55 20.12
CA GLN A 89 1.46 -3.17 20.17
C GLN A 89 0.39 -2.23 20.73
N ASN A 90 -0.86 -2.41 20.35
CA ASN A 90 -1.99 -1.57 20.78
C ASN A 90 -2.28 -1.70 22.29
N ILE A 91 -2.00 -2.88 22.90
CA ILE A 91 -2.09 -3.06 24.36
C ILE A 91 -1.03 -2.22 25.10
N ASN A 92 0.18 -2.17 24.55
CA ASN A 92 1.29 -1.44 25.16
C ASN A 92 1.17 0.08 24.99
N GLN A 93 0.77 0.50 23.79
CA GLN A 93 0.54 1.89 23.45
C GLN A 93 -0.59 1.97 22.43
N PRO A 94 -1.70 2.67 22.73
CA PRO A 94 -2.82 2.81 21.78
C PRO A 94 -2.34 3.29 20.40
N ILE A 95 -2.84 2.63 19.36
CA ILE A 95 -2.51 2.90 17.96
C ILE A 95 -3.70 3.65 17.33
N ASP A 96 -3.43 4.81 16.73
CA ASP A 96 -4.45 5.62 16.08
C ASP A 96 -4.55 5.39 14.57
N CYS A 97 -3.52 4.80 13.96
CA CYS A 97 -3.49 4.48 12.54
C CYS A 97 -2.40 3.45 12.22
N VAL A 98 -2.69 2.54 11.30
CA VAL A 98 -1.70 1.64 10.71
C VAL A 98 -1.45 2.03 9.26
N LEU A 99 -0.18 2.20 8.88
CA LEU A 99 0.24 2.51 7.52
C LEU A 99 1.12 1.38 6.97
N ILE A 100 0.80 0.88 5.79
CA ILE A 100 1.51 -0.23 5.16
C ILE A 100 2.19 0.28 3.89
N ASP A 101 3.52 0.26 3.84
CA ASP A 101 4.27 0.51 2.60
C ASP A 101 4.51 -0.81 1.85
N GLU A 102 4.67 -0.73 0.53
CA GLU A 102 4.86 -1.87 -0.38
C GLU A 102 3.79 -2.96 -0.18
N SER A 103 2.54 -2.54 0.03
CA SER A 103 1.40 -3.41 0.35
C SER A 103 1.06 -4.45 -0.72
N GLN A 104 1.60 -4.35 -1.94
CA GLN A 104 1.46 -5.38 -2.96
C GLN A 104 2.09 -6.72 -2.55
N PHE A 105 3.04 -6.71 -1.62
CA PHE A 105 3.70 -7.93 -1.13
C PHE A 105 2.94 -8.63 0.00
N LEU A 106 1.82 -8.08 0.45
CA LEU A 106 0.94 -8.76 1.40
C LEU A 106 0.40 -10.06 0.80
N SER A 107 0.30 -11.09 1.62
CA SER A 107 -0.47 -12.28 1.29
C SER A 107 -1.98 -12.02 1.43
N LYS A 108 -2.80 -12.90 0.84
CA LYS A 108 -4.27 -12.89 1.02
C LYS A 108 -4.66 -12.88 2.49
N GLU A 109 -4.00 -13.72 3.30
CA GLU A 109 -4.30 -13.84 4.73
C GLU A 109 -3.92 -12.56 5.47
N GLN A 110 -2.82 -11.91 5.11
CA GLN A 110 -2.42 -10.64 5.72
C GLN A 110 -3.39 -9.51 5.39
N VAL A 111 -3.91 -9.43 4.16
CA VAL A 111 -4.97 -8.45 3.84
C VAL A 111 -6.23 -8.72 4.67
N LYS A 112 -6.61 -9.99 4.88
CA LYS A 112 -7.71 -10.35 5.77
C LYS A 112 -7.44 -9.96 7.23
N GLN A 113 -6.20 -10.10 7.69
CA GLN A 113 -5.79 -9.64 9.02
C GLN A 113 -5.91 -8.12 9.16
N LEU A 114 -5.60 -7.34 8.10
CA LEU A 114 -5.81 -5.90 8.09
C LEU A 114 -7.31 -5.53 8.15
N CYS A 115 -8.19 -6.26 7.47
CA CYS A 115 -9.63 -6.11 7.68
C CYS A 115 -10.01 -6.37 9.14
N GLN A 116 -9.42 -7.37 9.81
CA GLN A 116 -9.68 -7.62 11.23
C GLN A 116 -9.16 -6.50 12.14
N VAL A 117 -8.05 -5.83 11.80
CA VAL A 117 -7.58 -4.64 12.53
C VAL A 117 -8.64 -3.54 12.47
N VAL A 118 -9.18 -3.27 11.29
CA VAL A 118 -10.27 -2.30 11.10
C VAL A 118 -11.52 -2.71 11.88
N ASP A 119 -12.01 -3.92 11.65
CA ASP A 119 -13.33 -4.37 12.14
C ASP A 119 -13.37 -4.63 13.65
N LYS A 120 -12.25 -5.09 14.26
CA LYS A 120 -12.22 -5.54 15.65
C LYS A 120 -11.50 -4.58 16.59
N LEU A 121 -10.50 -3.85 16.09
CA LEU A 121 -9.73 -2.90 16.89
C LEU A 121 -10.16 -1.45 16.65
N ASP A 122 -11.01 -1.20 15.64
CA ASP A 122 -11.46 0.13 15.21
C ASP A 122 -10.27 1.07 14.90
N ILE A 123 -9.23 0.51 14.27
CA ILE A 123 -8.01 1.24 13.87
C ILE A 123 -8.00 1.39 12.35
N PRO A 124 -7.95 2.61 11.79
CA PRO A 124 -7.86 2.82 10.34
C PRO A 124 -6.54 2.28 9.79
N VAL A 125 -6.63 1.65 8.61
CA VAL A 125 -5.47 1.05 7.92
C VAL A 125 -5.32 1.68 6.54
N LEU A 126 -4.15 2.26 6.27
CA LEU A 126 -3.79 2.90 5.01
C LEU A 126 -2.72 2.07 4.30
N CYS A 127 -3.08 1.37 3.23
CA CYS A 127 -2.17 0.55 2.42
C CYS A 127 -1.69 1.32 1.21
N TYR A 128 -0.37 1.37 0.99
CA TYR A 128 0.27 2.00 -0.16
C TYR A 128 1.02 0.95 -0.97
N GLY A 129 0.72 0.85 -2.27
CA GLY A 129 1.33 -0.18 -3.11
C GLY A 129 1.19 0.06 -4.60
N ILE A 130 1.85 -0.77 -5.41
CA ILE A 130 1.66 -0.83 -6.85
C ILE A 130 0.54 -1.83 -7.18
N ARG A 131 -0.22 -1.56 -8.25
CA ARG A 131 -1.35 -2.40 -8.62
C ARG A 131 -0.91 -3.65 -9.36
N THR A 132 -0.12 -3.47 -10.42
CA THR A 132 0.30 -4.54 -11.34
C THR A 132 1.81 -4.57 -11.46
N ASP A 133 2.34 -5.72 -11.81
CA ASP A 133 3.73 -5.90 -12.20
C ASP A 133 4.01 -5.38 -13.62
N PHE A 134 5.20 -5.66 -14.12
CA PHE A 134 5.67 -5.24 -15.45
C PHE A 134 5.03 -6.04 -16.60
N MET A 135 4.40 -7.17 -16.32
CA MET A 135 3.61 -7.96 -17.30
C MET A 135 2.14 -7.53 -17.34
N GLY A 136 1.71 -6.66 -16.41
CA GLY A 136 0.34 -6.20 -16.28
C GLY A 136 -0.52 -7.08 -15.36
N GLU A 137 0.08 -8.07 -14.69
CA GLU A 137 -0.59 -8.96 -13.76
C GLU A 137 -0.70 -8.35 -12.37
N LEU A 138 -1.79 -8.64 -11.66
CA LEU A 138 -1.98 -8.15 -10.30
C LEU A 138 -1.03 -8.81 -9.32
N PHE A 139 -0.45 -8.03 -8.42
CA PHE A 139 0.19 -8.57 -7.24
C PHE A 139 -0.83 -9.18 -6.27
N PRO A 140 -0.48 -10.25 -5.54
CA PRO A 140 -1.40 -10.90 -4.60
C PRO A 140 -2.03 -9.95 -3.57
N GLY A 141 -1.23 -9.09 -2.94
CA GLY A 141 -1.72 -8.10 -1.98
C GLY A 141 -2.67 -7.10 -2.62
N SER A 142 -2.30 -6.58 -3.79
CA SER A 142 -3.10 -5.60 -4.53
C SER A 142 -4.42 -6.19 -5.03
N GLN A 143 -4.45 -7.46 -5.44
CA GLN A 143 -5.67 -8.16 -5.83
C GLN A 143 -6.69 -8.16 -4.69
N HIS A 144 -6.26 -8.48 -3.47
CA HIS A 144 -7.16 -8.57 -2.32
C HIS A 144 -7.51 -7.21 -1.74
N LEU A 145 -6.59 -6.23 -1.78
CA LEU A 145 -6.89 -4.85 -1.41
C LEU A 145 -7.91 -4.21 -2.36
N LEU A 146 -7.81 -4.43 -3.67
CA LEU A 146 -8.83 -3.99 -4.64
C LEU A 146 -10.21 -4.61 -4.39
N ALA A 147 -10.26 -5.84 -3.84
CA ALA A 147 -11.51 -6.54 -3.57
C ALA A 147 -12.13 -6.15 -2.22
N TRP A 148 -11.36 -5.79 -1.20
CA TRP A 148 -11.81 -5.70 0.19
C TRP A 148 -11.62 -4.33 0.84
N ALA A 149 -10.87 -3.41 0.24
CA ALA A 149 -10.72 -2.07 0.81
C ALA A 149 -12.04 -1.27 0.70
N ASP A 150 -12.38 -0.55 1.77
CA ASP A 150 -13.54 0.36 1.81
C ASP A 150 -13.33 1.56 0.89
N ASN A 151 -12.07 2.01 0.77
CA ASN A 151 -11.70 3.15 -0.06
C ASN A 151 -10.52 2.82 -0.95
N ILE A 152 -10.69 3.05 -2.25
CA ILE A 152 -9.66 2.80 -3.28
C ILE A 152 -9.30 4.12 -3.94
N ASN A 153 -8.04 4.53 -3.79
CA ASN A 153 -7.54 5.81 -4.25
C ASN A 153 -6.32 5.65 -5.17
N GLU A 154 -6.35 6.29 -6.33
CA GLU A 154 -5.23 6.30 -7.26
C GLU A 154 -4.33 7.52 -7.06
N LEU A 155 -3.06 7.30 -6.72
CA LEU A 155 -2.03 8.32 -6.78
C LEU A 155 -1.52 8.43 -8.21
N LYS A 156 -1.59 9.63 -8.78
CA LYS A 156 -1.34 9.85 -10.21
C LYS A 156 0.12 10.20 -10.48
N THR A 157 0.64 9.66 -11.59
CA THR A 157 1.92 10.07 -12.18
C THR A 157 1.79 10.14 -13.70
N VAL A 158 2.84 10.60 -14.38
CA VAL A 158 2.81 10.89 -15.80
C VAL A 158 3.72 9.95 -16.59
N CYS A 159 3.28 9.56 -17.77
CA CYS A 159 4.07 8.90 -18.79
C CYS A 159 4.93 9.94 -19.54
N HIS A 160 6.00 9.51 -20.19
CA HIS A 160 6.85 10.36 -21.03
C HIS A 160 6.07 11.14 -22.11
N CYS A 161 4.91 10.66 -22.53
CA CYS A 161 4.04 11.34 -23.48
C CYS A 161 3.06 12.36 -22.84
N GLY A 162 3.18 12.65 -21.56
CA GLY A 162 2.30 13.57 -20.81
C GLY A 162 0.96 12.97 -20.36
N ARG A 163 0.59 11.75 -20.79
CA ARG A 163 -0.63 11.06 -20.31
C ARG A 163 -0.42 10.47 -18.93
N LYS A 164 -1.52 10.19 -18.24
CA LYS A 164 -1.49 9.47 -16.96
C LYS A 164 -0.79 8.11 -17.13
N ALA A 165 0.22 7.84 -16.30
CA ALA A 165 0.87 6.54 -16.23
C ALA A 165 0.11 5.64 -15.27
N THR A 166 -0.27 4.46 -15.73
CA THR A 166 -1.05 3.46 -14.96
C THR A 166 -0.39 2.10 -14.95
N MET A 167 0.65 1.92 -15.74
CA MET A 167 1.40 0.68 -15.93
C MET A 167 2.87 0.91 -15.59
N VAL A 168 3.58 -0.17 -15.38
CA VAL A 168 5.04 -0.18 -15.19
C VAL A 168 5.65 -1.17 -16.16
N VAL A 169 6.80 -0.86 -16.75
CA VAL A 169 7.62 -1.79 -17.49
C VAL A 169 8.94 -1.98 -16.77
N ARG A 170 9.55 -3.15 -16.95
CA ARG A 170 10.90 -3.44 -16.47
C ARG A 170 11.89 -3.30 -17.62
N LEU A 171 13.03 -2.69 -17.33
CA LEU A 171 14.13 -2.53 -18.26
C LEU A 171 15.26 -3.48 -17.87
N ASP A 172 15.96 -4.04 -18.83
CA ASP A 172 17.23 -4.71 -18.63
C ASP A 172 18.39 -3.70 -18.52
N THR A 173 19.59 -4.20 -18.41
CA THR A 173 20.81 -3.40 -18.29
C THR A 173 21.09 -2.51 -19.51
N ASP A 174 20.56 -2.89 -20.67
CA ASP A 174 20.74 -2.17 -21.94
C ASP A 174 19.59 -1.18 -22.20
N GLY A 175 18.62 -1.09 -21.26
CA GLY A 175 17.44 -0.24 -21.38
C GLY A 175 16.32 -0.83 -22.25
N THR A 176 16.41 -2.09 -22.64
CA THR A 176 15.38 -2.80 -23.40
C THR A 176 14.26 -3.23 -22.47
N ILE A 177 13.00 -3.14 -22.94
CA ILE A 177 11.83 -3.56 -22.14
C ILE A 177 11.77 -5.08 -22.08
N VAL A 178 11.71 -5.60 -20.86
CA VAL A 178 11.57 -7.03 -20.55
C VAL A 178 10.09 -7.39 -20.52
N SER A 179 9.71 -8.42 -21.27
CA SER A 179 8.32 -8.88 -21.39
C SER A 179 8.02 -10.19 -20.64
N ASP A 180 9.04 -10.85 -20.08
CA ASP A 180 8.90 -12.12 -19.37
C ASP A 180 9.90 -12.22 -18.21
N GLY A 181 9.64 -13.10 -17.25
CA GLY A 181 10.50 -13.37 -16.10
C GLY A 181 9.80 -13.25 -14.76
N ASP A 182 10.57 -13.37 -13.68
CA ASP A 182 10.02 -13.33 -12.31
C ASP A 182 9.28 -12.03 -12.02
N GLN A 183 8.12 -12.14 -11.37
CA GLN A 183 7.27 -11.01 -10.99
C GLN A 183 8.02 -9.98 -10.15
N VAL A 184 8.90 -10.43 -9.28
CA VAL A 184 9.66 -9.59 -8.36
C VAL A 184 11.15 -9.76 -8.65
N VAL A 185 11.78 -8.66 -9.07
CA VAL A 185 13.24 -8.52 -9.07
C VAL A 185 13.53 -7.30 -8.20
N ILE A 186 14.29 -7.54 -7.12
CA ILE A 186 14.74 -6.43 -6.26
C ILE A 186 15.80 -5.67 -7.05
N GLY A 187 15.46 -4.48 -7.47
CA GLY A 187 16.32 -3.64 -8.29
C GLY A 187 16.03 -2.16 -8.09
N GLY A 188 16.98 -1.34 -8.52
CA GLY A 188 16.86 0.12 -8.46
C GLY A 188 15.71 0.63 -9.34
N ASN A 189 15.38 1.89 -9.14
CA ASN A 189 14.33 2.59 -9.90
C ASN A 189 14.67 2.81 -11.37
N ASP A 190 15.92 2.69 -11.74
CA ASP A 190 16.49 2.69 -13.08
C ASP A 190 16.05 1.49 -13.92
N GLN A 191 15.67 0.38 -13.26
CA GLN A 191 15.14 -0.82 -13.91
C GLN A 191 13.63 -0.78 -14.17
N TYR A 192 12.91 0.25 -13.73
CA TYR A 192 11.46 0.31 -13.88
C TYR A 192 11.01 1.69 -14.36
N GLN A 193 10.15 1.70 -15.36
CA GLN A 193 9.58 2.92 -15.93
C GLN A 193 8.06 2.90 -15.91
N SER A 194 7.46 4.01 -15.45
CA SER A 194 6.00 4.19 -15.47
C SER A 194 5.53 4.64 -16.85
N MET A 195 4.49 3.98 -17.36
CA MET A 195 3.92 4.24 -18.68
C MET A 195 2.40 4.34 -18.67
N CYS A 196 1.84 5.03 -19.66
CA CYS A 196 0.42 4.92 -19.95
C CYS A 196 0.12 3.55 -20.59
N ARG A 197 -1.14 3.07 -20.45
CA ARG A 197 -1.56 1.79 -20.99
C ARG A 197 -1.28 1.60 -22.49
N ARG A 198 -1.36 2.67 -23.28
CA ARG A 198 -1.08 2.60 -24.72
C ARG A 198 0.38 2.18 -24.98
N HIS A 199 1.35 2.91 -24.41
CA HIS A 199 2.76 2.57 -24.60
C HIS A 199 3.13 1.21 -23.99
N PHE A 200 2.52 0.86 -22.84
CA PHE A 200 2.67 -0.48 -22.28
C PHE A 200 2.23 -1.57 -23.26
N ALA A 201 1.04 -1.41 -23.84
CA ALA A 201 0.47 -2.38 -24.79
C ALA A 201 1.33 -2.55 -26.06
N GLU A 202 1.95 -1.45 -26.55
CA GLU A 202 2.84 -1.47 -27.71
C GLU A 202 4.09 -2.36 -27.48
N HIS A 203 4.51 -2.54 -26.22
CA HIS A 203 5.70 -3.32 -25.85
C HIS A 203 5.40 -4.71 -25.28
N ILE A 204 4.33 -4.85 -24.50
CA ILE A 204 4.07 -6.08 -23.73
C ILE A 204 2.99 -6.94 -24.39
N TRP A 205 2.02 -6.34 -25.08
CA TRP A 205 0.94 -7.05 -25.78
C TRP A 205 1.07 -6.88 -27.30
N PRO A 206 2.01 -7.61 -27.95
CA PRO A 206 2.17 -7.52 -29.38
C PRO A 206 0.85 -7.92 -30.07
N GLN A 207 0.51 -7.17 -31.15
CA GLN A 207 -0.66 -7.44 -31.99
C GLN A 207 -0.42 -8.62 -32.90
#